data_4f118d184ffa075fa3f400f935adcb78
#
_entry.id   4f118d184ffa075fa3f400f935adcb78
#
_cell.length_a   1.000
_cell.length_b   1.000
_cell.length_c   1.000
_cell.angle_alpha   90.00
_cell.angle_beta   90.00
_cell.angle_gamma   90.00
#
_symmetry.space_group_name_H-M   'P 1'
#
loop_
_entity.id
_entity.type
_entity.pdbx_description
1 polymer ?
#
loop_
_entity_poly.entity_id
_entity_poly.type
_entity_poly.pdbx_seq_one_letter_code
_entity_poly.pdbx_strand_id
1 'polypeptide(L)'
;YKSKIKMESFASLIKNRRSTRKFTDQLLSPEQVEMILKAALMAPASKRKNPWQFIVVEDKEMLKKLAGCKAAGSSFLEGCALAVVVLANVMESDVWVEDASIASIYMQLQAEDLGLGSCWCQIRNRQTEDDTDANTYVRNLLDIPYQLEVLSIIGFGYKDQERKPFDEAHLQWEKIHLDSFKMPEENKEA
;
A
#
# COMPACT_ATOMS: atom_id res chain seq x y z
N TYR A 1 24.89 -25.08 -7.18
CA TYR A 1 25.03 -23.68 -7.67
C TYR A 1 24.05 -22.81 -6.87
N LYS A 2 24.53 -22.16 -5.81
CA LYS A 2 23.76 -21.12 -5.12
C LYS A 2 23.81 -19.88 -6.01
N SER A 3 22.72 -19.57 -6.70
CA SER A 3 22.50 -18.27 -7.33
C SER A 3 22.69 -17.20 -6.22
N LYS A 4 23.73 -16.37 -6.34
CA LYS A 4 23.84 -15.17 -5.52
C LYS A 4 22.66 -14.27 -5.91
N ILE A 5 21.61 -14.25 -5.10
CA ILE A 5 20.59 -13.22 -5.19
C ILE A 5 21.34 -11.90 -5.01
N LYS A 6 21.45 -11.13 -6.08
CA LYS A 6 22.03 -9.78 -6.04
C LYS A 6 21.01 -8.93 -5.29
N MET A 7 21.24 -8.70 -3.99
CA MET A 7 20.40 -7.78 -3.22
C MET A 7 20.44 -6.41 -3.91
N GLU A 8 19.29 -5.93 -4.36
CA GLU A 8 19.17 -4.57 -4.84
C GLU A 8 19.44 -3.59 -3.68
N SER A 9 20.05 -2.44 -3.97
CA SER A 9 20.19 -1.41 -2.96
C SER A 9 18.81 -0.84 -2.60
N PHE A 10 18.63 -0.37 -1.38
CA PHE A 10 17.39 0.30 -0.98
C PHE A 10 17.03 1.48 -1.91
N ALA A 11 18.04 2.24 -2.36
CA ALA A 11 17.85 3.30 -3.34
C ALA A 11 17.26 2.78 -4.67
N SER A 12 17.71 1.60 -5.12
CA SER A 12 17.15 0.95 -6.32
C SER A 12 15.70 0.52 -6.10
N LEU A 13 15.37 -0.08 -4.94
CA LEU A 13 14.00 -0.48 -4.62
C LEU A 13 13.01 0.69 -4.65
N ILE A 14 13.35 1.81 -3.99
CA ILE A 14 12.45 2.98 -3.96
C ILE A 14 12.29 3.62 -5.34
N LYS A 15 13.32 3.59 -6.19
CA LYS A 15 13.28 4.09 -7.55
C LYS A 15 12.42 3.21 -8.47
N ASN A 16 12.54 1.88 -8.33
CA ASN A 16 11.89 0.89 -9.18
C ASN A 16 10.44 0.64 -8.75
N ARG A 17 10.11 0.77 -7.46
CA ARG A 17 8.75 0.55 -6.97
C ARG A 17 7.76 1.50 -7.64
N ARG A 18 6.80 0.95 -8.35
CA ARG A 18 5.70 1.68 -8.99
C ARG A 18 4.36 1.02 -8.66
N SER A 19 3.29 1.80 -8.69
CA SER A 19 1.93 1.25 -8.55
C SER A 19 1.60 0.35 -9.75
N THR A 20 1.50 -0.94 -9.53
CA THR A 20 1.15 -1.97 -10.51
C THR A 20 -0.33 -2.29 -10.37
N ARG A 21 -1.09 -2.21 -11.46
CA ARG A 21 -2.55 -2.42 -11.49
C ARG A 21 -2.97 -3.54 -12.46
N LYS A 22 -2.02 -4.15 -13.15
CA LYS A 22 -2.24 -5.34 -13.97
C LYS A 22 -1.32 -6.44 -13.48
N PHE A 23 -1.90 -7.57 -13.20
CA PHE A 23 -1.21 -8.72 -12.64
C PHE A 23 -1.47 -9.95 -13.50
N THR A 24 -0.55 -10.91 -13.47
CA THR A 24 -0.76 -12.23 -14.06
C THR A 24 -1.62 -13.08 -13.12
N ASP A 25 -2.14 -14.20 -13.62
CA ASP A 25 -2.93 -15.15 -12.80
C ASP A 25 -2.07 -16.02 -11.88
N GLN A 26 -0.75 -15.83 -11.88
CA GLN A 26 0.16 -16.61 -11.03
C GLN A 26 -0.06 -16.27 -9.55
N LEU A 27 -0.26 -17.31 -8.74
CA LEU A 27 -0.38 -17.16 -7.29
C LEU A 27 0.99 -16.90 -6.64
N LEU A 28 0.99 -16.19 -5.52
CA LEU A 28 2.19 -16.03 -4.69
C LEU A 28 2.49 -17.35 -3.97
N SER A 29 3.79 -17.61 -3.75
CA SER A 29 4.16 -18.73 -2.88
C SER A 29 3.89 -18.40 -1.41
N PRO A 30 3.66 -19.41 -0.55
CA PRO A 30 3.50 -19.18 0.89
C PRO A 30 4.66 -18.38 1.51
N GLU A 31 5.89 -18.60 1.05
CA GLU A 31 7.08 -17.90 1.52
C GLU A 31 7.06 -16.42 1.14
N GLN A 32 6.58 -16.10 -0.08
CA GLN A 32 6.43 -14.70 -0.51
C GLN A 32 5.37 -13.97 0.33
N VAL A 33 4.24 -14.62 0.57
CA VAL A 33 3.18 -14.08 1.44
C VAL A 33 3.72 -13.86 2.85
N GLU A 34 4.41 -14.83 3.42
CA GLU A 34 5.03 -14.72 4.75
C GLU A 34 6.02 -13.56 4.83
N MET A 35 6.88 -13.37 3.81
CA MET A 35 7.85 -12.26 3.78
C MET A 35 7.16 -10.90 3.74
N ILE A 36 6.10 -10.74 2.95
CA ILE A 36 5.30 -9.51 2.90
C ILE A 36 4.68 -9.19 4.26
N LEU A 37 4.07 -10.21 4.91
CA LEU A 37 3.43 -10.02 6.21
C LEU A 37 4.44 -9.76 7.34
N LYS A 38 5.62 -10.42 7.30
CA LYS A 38 6.73 -10.12 8.22
C LYS A 38 7.17 -8.66 8.11
N ALA A 39 7.26 -8.12 6.90
CA ALA A 39 7.62 -6.72 6.70
C ALA A 39 6.61 -5.79 7.37
N ALA A 40 5.29 -6.06 7.26
CA ALA A 40 4.27 -5.30 7.95
C ALA A 40 4.42 -5.36 9.48
N LEU A 41 4.64 -6.57 10.03
CA LEU A 41 4.77 -6.79 11.48
C LEU A 41 6.06 -6.21 12.07
N MET A 42 7.09 -5.99 11.26
CA MET A 42 8.34 -5.33 11.65
C MET A 42 8.30 -3.81 11.50
N ALA A 43 7.22 -3.25 10.95
CA ALA A 43 7.09 -1.81 10.79
C ALA A 43 7.09 -1.08 12.14
N PRO A 44 7.81 0.04 12.28
CA PRO A 44 7.77 0.82 13.51
C PRO A 44 6.40 1.47 13.71
N ALA A 45 6.00 1.59 14.97
CA ALA A 45 4.78 2.26 15.39
C ALA A 45 5.04 3.17 16.59
N SER A 46 4.24 4.22 16.72
CA SER A 46 4.33 5.17 17.84
C SER A 46 4.22 4.45 19.18
N LYS A 47 5.18 4.72 20.08
CA LYS A 47 5.23 4.16 21.44
C LYS A 47 5.16 2.62 21.46
N ARG A 48 5.48 1.95 20.34
CA ARG A 48 5.37 0.49 20.14
C ARG A 48 3.95 -0.05 20.40
N LYS A 49 2.93 0.76 20.15
CA LYS A 49 1.53 0.35 20.36
C LYS A 49 1.06 -0.67 19.33
N ASN A 50 1.65 -0.63 18.11
CA ASN A 50 1.33 -1.55 17.01
C ASN A 50 -0.20 -1.72 16.83
N PRO A 51 -0.95 -0.60 16.60
CA PRO A 51 -2.41 -0.62 16.58
C PRO A 51 -2.98 -1.30 15.35
N TRP A 52 -2.12 -1.54 14.33
CA TRP A 52 -2.50 -2.12 13.06
C TRP A 52 -2.83 -3.61 13.18
N GLN A 53 -3.76 -4.05 12.35
CA GLN A 53 -4.11 -5.43 12.10
C GLN A 53 -4.24 -5.64 10.58
N PHE A 54 -4.16 -6.87 10.14
CA PHE A 54 -4.14 -7.20 8.72
C PHE A 54 -5.09 -8.36 8.43
N ILE A 55 -5.92 -8.21 7.38
CA ILE A 55 -6.70 -9.32 6.83
C ILE A 55 -6.10 -9.66 5.46
N VAL A 56 -5.71 -10.91 5.30
CA VAL A 56 -5.16 -11.43 4.05
C VAL A 56 -6.29 -12.05 3.24
N VAL A 57 -6.44 -11.65 1.99
CA VAL A 57 -7.50 -12.12 1.09
C VAL A 57 -6.87 -12.68 -0.17
N GLU A 58 -7.09 -13.97 -0.42
CA GLU A 58 -6.65 -14.71 -1.62
C GLU A 58 -7.85 -15.24 -2.43
N ASP A 59 -9.04 -15.29 -1.80
CA ASP A 59 -10.26 -15.76 -2.44
C ASP A 59 -10.68 -14.82 -3.57
N LYS A 60 -10.80 -15.36 -4.78
CA LYS A 60 -11.08 -14.58 -5.99
C LYS A 60 -12.44 -13.87 -5.96
N GLU A 61 -13.46 -14.51 -5.40
CA GLU A 61 -14.78 -13.89 -5.27
C GLU A 61 -14.75 -12.74 -4.25
N MET A 62 -13.98 -12.89 -3.18
CA MET A 62 -13.80 -11.82 -2.22
C MET A 62 -12.98 -10.65 -2.80
N LEU A 63 -11.91 -10.93 -3.56
CA LEU A 63 -11.14 -9.90 -4.28
C LEU A 63 -12.01 -9.11 -5.25
N LYS A 64 -12.91 -9.80 -5.97
CA LYS A 64 -13.89 -9.17 -6.86
C LYS A 64 -14.87 -8.26 -6.11
N LYS A 65 -15.37 -8.69 -4.93
CA LYS A 65 -16.21 -7.84 -4.08
C LYS A 65 -15.44 -6.63 -3.55
N LEU A 66 -14.18 -6.81 -3.12
CA LEU A 66 -13.32 -5.72 -2.69
C LEU A 66 -13.03 -4.71 -3.81
N ALA A 67 -13.01 -5.12 -5.08
CA ALA A 67 -12.87 -4.21 -6.21
C ALA A 67 -14.00 -3.17 -6.30
N GLY A 68 -15.17 -3.46 -5.74
CA GLY A 68 -16.30 -2.54 -5.63
C GLY A 68 -16.27 -1.60 -4.41
N CYS A 69 -15.20 -1.61 -3.60
CA CYS A 69 -15.15 -0.86 -2.33
C CYS A 69 -15.13 0.66 -2.46
N LYS A 70 -14.94 1.18 -3.66
CA LYS A 70 -15.05 2.63 -3.93
C LYS A 70 -15.40 2.93 -5.39
N ALA A 71 -15.88 4.13 -5.65
CA ALA A 71 -16.36 4.57 -6.96
C ALA A 71 -15.29 4.49 -8.07
N ALA A 72 -14.00 4.68 -7.77
CA ALA A 72 -12.93 4.61 -8.76
C ALA A 72 -11.60 4.17 -8.18
N GLY A 73 -10.79 3.47 -9.00
CA GLY A 73 -9.39 3.15 -8.70
C GLY A 73 -9.20 1.96 -7.74
N SER A 74 -10.20 1.11 -7.57
CA SER A 74 -10.15 -0.16 -6.82
C SER A 74 -10.28 -1.40 -7.71
N SER A 75 -10.68 -1.26 -8.97
CA SER A 75 -10.93 -2.38 -9.90
C SER A 75 -9.73 -3.33 -10.08
N PHE A 76 -8.50 -2.84 -9.89
CA PHE A 76 -7.30 -3.67 -9.97
C PHE A 76 -7.25 -4.79 -8.92
N LEU A 77 -8.01 -4.67 -7.81
CA LEU A 77 -8.06 -5.68 -6.76
C LEU A 77 -8.61 -7.03 -7.26
N GLU A 78 -9.52 -7.02 -8.21
CA GLU A 78 -10.05 -8.25 -8.82
C GLU A 78 -8.95 -9.09 -9.49
N GLY A 79 -7.93 -8.44 -10.08
CA GLY A 79 -6.82 -9.09 -10.75
C GLY A 79 -5.63 -9.45 -9.85
N CYS A 80 -5.67 -9.11 -8.56
CA CYS A 80 -4.58 -9.43 -7.64
C CYS A 80 -4.47 -10.93 -7.38
N ALA A 81 -3.25 -11.39 -7.07
CA ALA A 81 -3.04 -12.71 -6.48
C ALA A 81 -3.36 -12.71 -4.99
N LEU A 82 -3.12 -11.58 -4.32
CA LEU A 82 -3.29 -11.36 -2.89
C LEU A 82 -3.70 -9.91 -2.63
N ALA A 83 -4.60 -9.68 -1.68
CA ALA A 83 -4.82 -8.36 -1.09
C ALA A 83 -4.64 -8.42 0.42
N VAL A 84 -4.04 -7.38 0.98
CA VAL A 84 -3.95 -7.18 2.43
C VAL A 84 -4.76 -5.96 2.81
N VAL A 85 -5.81 -6.16 3.59
CA VAL A 85 -6.61 -5.10 4.18
C VAL A 85 -5.91 -4.61 5.44
N VAL A 86 -5.57 -3.33 5.46
CA VAL A 86 -4.83 -2.70 6.56
C VAL A 86 -5.81 -1.93 7.43
N LEU A 87 -5.94 -2.35 8.67
CA LEU A 87 -6.83 -1.77 9.65
C LEU A 87 -6.08 -1.43 10.94
N ALA A 88 -6.69 -0.62 11.78
CA ALA A 88 -6.12 -0.31 13.09
C ALA A 88 -7.20 -0.07 14.13
N ASN A 89 -6.86 -0.35 15.39
CA ASN A 89 -7.66 0.06 16.54
C ASN A 89 -7.38 1.54 16.84
N VAL A 90 -8.35 2.37 16.51
CA VAL A 90 -8.23 3.84 16.65
C VAL A 90 -8.18 4.30 18.11
N MET A 91 -8.61 3.45 19.06
CA MET A 91 -8.57 3.76 20.49
C MET A 91 -7.18 3.51 21.11
N GLU A 92 -6.32 2.74 20.43
CA GLU A 92 -4.98 2.42 20.91
C GLU A 92 -3.94 3.47 20.53
N SER A 93 -4.11 4.17 19.41
CA SER A 93 -3.16 5.15 18.89
C SER A 93 -3.87 6.29 18.19
N ASP A 94 -3.56 7.51 18.62
CA ASP A 94 -4.00 8.76 17.97
C ASP A 94 -3.31 9.01 16.61
N VAL A 95 -2.19 8.34 16.36
CA VAL A 95 -1.43 8.34 15.10
C VAL A 95 -1.52 7.01 14.34
N TRP A 96 -2.66 6.33 14.46
CA TRP A 96 -2.89 5.04 13.81
C TRP A 96 -2.80 5.10 12.28
N VAL A 97 -3.13 6.24 11.69
CA VAL A 97 -3.04 6.44 10.23
C VAL A 97 -1.59 6.39 9.77
N GLU A 98 -0.70 7.07 10.48
CA GLU A 98 0.73 7.07 10.23
C GLU A 98 1.31 5.68 10.45
N ASP A 99 1.02 5.04 11.59
CA ASP A 99 1.49 3.70 11.92
C ASP A 99 1.08 2.67 10.86
N ALA A 100 -0.20 2.67 10.45
CA ALA A 100 -0.72 1.77 9.44
C ALA A 100 -0.18 2.09 8.03
N SER A 101 0.08 3.36 7.72
CA SER A 101 0.69 3.78 6.45
C SER A 101 2.15 3.31 6.34
N ILE A 102 2.91 3.38 7.44
CA ILE A 102 4.28 2.87 7.49
C ILE A 102 4.29 1.36 7.24
N ALA A 103 3.42 0.60 7.91
CA ALA A 103 3.31 -0.84 7.68
C ALA A 103 2.95 -1.17 6.21
N SER A 104 2.06 -0.39 5.61
CA SER A 104 1.67 -0.54 4.21
C SER A 104 2.84 -0.35 3.25
N ILE A 105 3.69 0.67 3.45
CA ILE A 105 4.84 0.88 2.57
C ILE A 105 5.93 -0.18 2.78
N TYR A 106 6.11 -0.70 4.00
CA TYR A 106 7.02 -1.81 4.25
C TYR A 106 6.63 -3.05 3.44
N MET A 107 5.35 -3.41 3.40
CA MET A 107 4.85 -4.50 2.55
C MET A 107 5.12 -4.25 1.07
N GLN A 108 4.89 -3.02 0.58
CA GLN A 108 5.10 -2.69 -0.83
C GLN A 108 6.57 -2.72 -1.24
N LEU A 109 7.48 -2.30 -0.36
CA LEU A 109 8.92 -2.39 -0.60
C LEU A 109 9.39 -3.85 -0.58
N GLN A 110 8.88 -4.67 0.34
CA GLN A 110 9.19 -6.10 0.37
C GLN A 110 8.66 -6.81 -0.89
N ALA A 111 7.47 -6.44 -1.37
CA ALA A 111 6.95 -6.99 -2.61
C ALA A 111 7.85 -6.63 -3.81
N GLU A 112 8.35 -5.40 -3.88
CA GLU A 112 9.29 -4.99 -4.94
C GLU A 112 10.61 -5.78 -4.87
N ASP A 113 11.17 -5.99 -3.66
CA ASP A 113 12.37 -6.81 -3.44
C ASP A 113 12.18 -8.27 -3.89
N LEU A 114 10.96 -8.78 -3.80
CA LEU A 114 10.56 -10.10 -4.31
C LEU A 114 10.26 -10.12 -5.82
N GLY A 115 10.41 -9.01 -6.54
CA GLY A 115 10.06 -8.88 -7.95
C GLY A 115 8.55 -8.80 -8.22
N LEU A 116 7.74 -8.63 -7.17
CA LEU A 116 6.29 -8.53 -7.27
C LEU A 116 5.84 -7.08 -7.51
N GLY A 117 4.65 -6.93 -8.07
CA GLY A 117 3.95 -5.65 -8.15
C GLY A 117 3.03 -5.44 -6.96
N SER A 118 2.80 -4.17 -6.62
CA SER A 118 1.80 -3.80 -5.62
C SER A 118 1.11 -2.49 -5.97
N CYS A 119 -0.09 -2.29 -5.42
CA CYS A 119 -0.80 -1.03 -5.52
C CYS A 119 -1.61 -0.75 -4.26
N TRP A 120 -1.57 0.49 -3.81
CA TRP A 120 -2.37 1.03 -2.70
C TRP A 120 -3.78 1.38 -3.18
N CYS A 121 -4.79 0.85 -2.53
CA CYS A 121 -6.18 1.27 -2.63
C CYS A 121 -6.59 2.00 -1.35
N GLN A 122 -6.79 3.31 -1.43
CA GLN A 122 -7.24 4.12 -0.30
C GLN A 122 -8.69 3.80 0.05
N ILE A 123 -8.98 3.54 1.33
CA ILE A 123 -10.33 3.29 1.86
C ILE A 123 -10.79 4.44 2.75
N ARG A 124 -9.98 4.83 3.72
CA ARG A 124 -10.29 5.94 4.61
C ARG A 124 -10.64 7.21 3.81
N ASN A 125 -11.75 7.87 4.16
CA ASN A 125 -12.26 9.06 3.49
C ASN A 125 -12.56 8.83 1.99
N ARG A 126 -13.10 7.66 1.65
CA ARG A 126 -13.60 7.32 0.31
C ARG A 126 -15.01 6.77 0.40
N GLN A 127 -15.71 6.77 -0.74
CA GLN A 127 -17.07 6.28 -0.89
C GLN A 127 -17.16 5.34 -2.08
N THR A 128 -18.14 4.44 -2.04
CA THR A 128 -18.58 3.58 -3.15
C THR A 128 -19.36 4.39 -4.20
N GLU A 129 -19.78 3.76 -5.29
CA GLU A 129 -20.59 4.43 -6.32
C GLU A 129 -21.97 4.91 -5.81
N ASP A 130 -22.51 4.25 -4.80
CA ASP A 130 -23.80 4.57 -4.17
C ASP A 130 -23.64 5.43 -2.90
N ASP A 131 -22.55 6.18 -2.79
CA ASP A 131 -22.21 7.07 -1.66
C ASP A 131 -22.11 6.39 -0.29
N THR A 132 -22.02 5.06 -0.24
CA THR A 132 -21.72 4.35 1.01
C THR A 132 -20.25 4.62 1.41
N ASP A 133 -19.99 4.88 2.69
CA ASP A 133 -18.64 5.00 3.20
C ASP A 133 -17.83 3.72 2.94
N ALA A 134 -16.68 3.85 2.27
CA ALA A 134 -15.86 2.72 1.85
C ALA A 134 -15.35 1.87 3.02
N ASN A 135 -15.06 2.49 4.18
CA ASN A 135 -14.71 1.78 5.40
C ASN A 135 -15.87 0.90 5.87
N THR A 136 -17.08 1.44 5.89
CA THR A 136 -18.29 0.70 6.25
C THR A 136 -18.55 -0.47 5.28
N TYR A 137 -18.38 -0.25 3.98
CA TYR A 137 -18.50 -1.32 2.97
C TYR A 137 -17.54 -2.48 3.24
N VAL A 138 -16.25 -2.18 3.42
CA VAL A 138 -15.22 -3.21 3.65
C VAL A 138 -15.44 -3.91 5.00
N ARG A 139 -15.83 -3.17 6.03
CA ARG A 139 -16.13 -3.74 7.36
C ARG A 139 -17.26 -4.75 7.31
N ASN A 140 -18.36 -4.41 6.63
CA ASN A 140 -19.50 -5.30 6.48
C ASN A 140 -19.16 -6.54 5.63
N LEU A 141 -18.32 -6.36 4.60
CA LEU A 141 -17.91 -7.44 3.71
C LEU A 141 -17.02 -8.49 4.39
N LEU A 142 -16.20 -8.07 5.35
CA LEU A 142 -15.18 -8.90 6.01
C LEU A 142 -15.44 -9.13 7.51
N ASP A 143 -16.65 -8.82 8.00
CA ASP A 143 -17.04 -8.95 9.41
C ASP A 143 -16.07 -8.28 10.38
N ILE A 144 -15.54 -7.09 10.01
CA ILE A 144 -14.57 -6.35 10.81
C ILE A 144 -15.26 -5.72 12.01
N PRO A 145 -14.77 -5.92 13.25
CA PRO A 145 -15.33 -5.34 14.46
C PRO A 145 -15.38 -3.81 14.43
N TYR A 146 -16.38 -3.23 15.11
CA TYR A 146 -16.65 -1.80 15.07
C TYR A 146 -15.47 -0.91 15.52
N GLN A 147 -14.65 -1.36 16.45
CA GLN A 147 -13.49 -0.62 16.96
C GLN A 147 -12.30 -0.54 15.99
N LEU A 148 -12.35 -1.27 14.89
CA LEU A 148 -11.28 -1.26 13.88
C LEU A 148 -11.70 -0.42 12.68
N GLU A 149 -10.83 0.49 12.25
CA GLU A 149 -10.99 1.31 11.06
C GLU A 149 -10.08 0.81 9.94
N VAL A 150 -10.60 0.78 8.72
CA VAL A 150 -9.85 0.38 7.53
C VAL A 150 -9.15 1.60 6.92
N LEU A 151 -7.82 1.56 6.87
CA LEU A 151 -7.03 2.60 6.22
C LEU A 151 -7.01 2.43 4.70
N SER A 152 -6.61 1.23 4.28
CA SER A 152 -6.31 0.92 2.88
C SER A 152 -6.38 -0.59 2.61
N ILE A 153 -6.36 -0.93 1.33
CA ILE A 153 -6.12 -2.29 0.85
C ILE A 153 -4.91 -2.26 -0.07
N ILE A 154 -3.93 -3.12 0.17
CA ILE A 154 -2.77 -3.25 -0.71
C ILE A 154 -2.92 -4.52 -1.53
N GLY A 155 -3.01 -4.37 -2.86
CA GLY A 155 -3.05 -5.51 -3.78
C GLY A 155 -1.65 -5.90 -4.23
N PHE A 156 -1.40 -7.20 -4.36
CA PHE A 156 -0.11 -7.80 -4.74
C PHE A 156 -0.30 -8.83 -5.84
N GLY A 157 0.74 -9.01 -6.67
CA GLY A 157 0.78 -10.04 -7.70
C GLY A 157 2.01 -9.92 -8.58
N TYR A 158 2.21 -10.88 -9.48
CA TYR A 158 3.25 -10.77 -10.50
C TYR A 158 2.84 -9.71 -11.53
N LYS A 159 3.80 -8.85 -11.89
CA LYS A 159 3.57 -7.71 -12.79
C LYS A 159 3.20 -8.20 -14.21
N ASP A 160 2.06 -7.76 -14.74
CA ASP A 160 1.65 -7.90 -16.14
C ASP A 160 1.63 -6.55 -16.84
N GLN A 161 2.49 -5.65 -16.39
CA GLN A 161 2.75 -4.37 -17.05
C GLN A 161 4.16 -3.88 -16.67
N GLU A 162 4.83 -3.32 -17.67
CA GLU A 162 6.08 -2.60 -17.39
C GLU A 162 5.79 -1.18 -16.95
N ARG A 163 6.53 -0.73 -15.95
CA ARG A 163 6.54 0.64 -15.46
C ARG A 163 7.97 1.15 -15.43
N LYS A 164 8.20 2.29 -16.07
CA LYS A 164 9.51 2.95 -15.99
C LYS A 164 9.81 3.29 -14.52
N PRO A 165 11.05 3.09 -14.05
CA PRO A 165 11.50 3.60 -12.77
C PRO A 165 11.19 5.09 -12.60
N PHE A 166 11.20 5.58 -11.37
CA PHE A 166 11.04 7.01 -11.13
C PHE A 166 12.18 7.78 -11.81
N ASP A 167 11.83 8.83 -12.55
CA ASP A 167 12.82 9.70 -13.19
C ASP A 167 13.28 10.78 -12.21
N GLU A 168 14.54 10.70 -11.80
CA GLU A 168 15.13 11.62 -10.82
C GLU A 168 15.17 13.08 -11.32
N ALA A 169 15.07 13.32 -12.63
CA ALA A 169 14.96 14.66 -13.18
C ALA A 169 13.64 15.38 -12.76
N HIS A 170 12.64 14.62 -12.30
CA HIS A 170 11.37 15.15 -11.80
C HIS A 170 11.30 15.25 -10.28
N LEU A 171 12.42 15.16 -9.58
CA LEU A 171 12.48 15.40 -8.15
C LEU A 171 12.19 16.87 -7.85
N GLN A 172 11.27 17.12 -6.95
CA GLN A 172 10.79 18.46 -6.58
C GLN A 172 11.67 19.03 -5.46
N TRP A 173 12.92 19.33 -5.78
CA TRP A 173 13.91 19.85 -4.83
C TRP A 173 13.48 21.18 -4.18
N GLU A 174 12.64 21.96 -4.85
CA GLU A 174 12.05 23.19 -4.35
C GLU A 174 11.15 23.01 -3.12
N LYS A 175 10.76 21.76 -2.83
CA LYS A 175 9.99 21.40 -1.61
C LYS A 175 10.86 21.12 -0.40
N ILE A 176 12.19 21.20 -0.56
CA ILE A 176 13.14 20.98 0.55
C ILE A 176 13.65 22.36 0.99
N HIS A 177 13.35 22.72 2.23
CA HIS A 177 13.78 23.96 2.85
C HIS A 177 14.86 23.66 3.88
N LEU A 178 15.93 24.46 3.89
CA LEU A 178 17.04 24.30 4.83
C LEU A 178 16.85 25.30 5.99
N ASP A 179 16.88 24.77 7.20
CA ASP A 179 16.76 25.49 8.50
C ASP A 179 15.42 26.19 8.74
N SER A 180 14.77 26.73 7.70
CA SER A 180 13.49 27.43 7.80
C SER A 180 12.71 27.31 6.50
N PHE A 181 11.38 27.44 6.57
CA PHE A 181 10.54 27.50 5.38
C PHE A 181 10.85 28.77 4.57
N LYS A 182 11.05 28.63 3.26
CA LYS A 182 11.26 29.73 2.34
C LYS A 182 10.16 29.73 1.29
N MET A 183 9.44 30.84 1.16
CA MET A 183 8.49 31.02 0.05
C MET A 183 9.27 31.10 -1.27
N PRO A 184 8.75 30.48 -2.35
CA PRO A 184 9.28 30.73 -3.68
C PRO A 184 9.29 32.27 -3.94
N GLU A 185 10.38 32.79 -4.49
CA GLU A 185 10.38 34.19 -4.94
C GLU A 185 9.31 34.32 -6.03
N GLU A 186 8.37 35.24 -5.83
CA GLU A 186 7.45 35.64 -6.90
C GLU A 186 8.31 36.21 -8.04
N ASN A 187 8.29 35.54 -9.19
CA ASN A 187 8.85 36.11 -10.40
C ASN A 187 8.11 37.42 -10.68
N LYS A 188 8.69 38.51 -10.27
CA LYS A 188 8.31 39.85 -10.78
C LYS A 188 8.78 39.88 -12.21
N GLU A 189 7.98 39.31 -13.11
CA GLU A 189 8.06 39.67 -14.52
C GLU A 189 7.66 41.15 -14.63
N ALA A 190 8.64 41.96 -15.02
CA ALA A 190 8.46 43.35 -15.36
C ALA A 190 7.84 43.50 -16.76
#